data_c1b7f41cdd4a383d122921ea1c68df50
#
_entry.id   c1b7f41cdd4a383d122921ea1c68df50
#
_cell.length_a   1.000
_cell.length_b   1.000
_cell.length_c   1.000
_cell.angle_alpha   90.00
_cell.angle_beta   90.00
_cell.angle_gamma   90.00
#
_symmetry.space_group_name_H-M   'P 1'
#
loop_
_entity.id
_entity.type
_entity.pdbx_description
1 polymer ?
#
loop_
_entity_poly.entity_id
_entity_poly.type
_entity_poly.pdbx_seq_one_letter_code
_entity_poly.pdbx_strand_id
1 'polypeptide(L)'
;FRDCYPFVQKYEVLTVIAPYCNLIFPQSFVQTHKEAQKKKRVVSYDTKDVAILDSLANDAIKPYYSIANDVGLSADAVTHRVRKMKENGIVTNFVPIINYTGLSYSIYALLLRFTGLDKEKKNTLQELLQTDKNTLWAVHCIGKYDTQIYLCVKNTEEVHDTLNNLRRHFPEAVSDYEILIAKEEHKYTYFPKTISTL
;
A
#
# COMPACT_ATOMS: atom_id res chain seq x y z
N PHE A 1 19.53 13.43 -7.26
CA PHE A 1 18.65 13.85 -6.15
C PHE A 1 19.09 15.19 -5.55
N ARG A 2 20.36 15.35 -5.16
CA ARG A 2 20.91 16.61 -4.59
C ARG A 2 20.82 17.79 -5.54
N ASP A 3 20.97 17.57 -6.84
CA ASP A 3 20.85 18.62 -7.86
C ASP A 3 19.44 19.19 -7.96
N CYS A 4 18.41 18.35 -7.65
CA CYS A 4 17.02 18.79 -7.62
C CYS A 4 16.59 19.36 -6.25
N TYR A 5 17.30 18.99 -5.17
CA TYR A 5 16.97 19.35 -3.79
C TYR A 5 18.24 19.75 -3.02
N PRO A 6 18.84 20.92 -3.32
CA PRO A 6 20.13 21.33 -2.75
C PRO A 6 20.09 21.57 -1.23
N PHE A 7 18.91 21.76 -0.66
CA PHE A 7 18.71 21.96 0.78
C PHE A 7 18.55 20.64 1.57
N VAL A 8 18.48 19.48 0.90
CA VAL A 8 18.41 18.18 1.56
C VAL A 8 19.81 17.76 2.00
N GLN A 9 20.05 17.74 3.31
CA GLN A 9 21.34 17.39 3.90
C GLN A 9 21.55 15.88 3.99
N LYS A 10 20.49 15.13 4.29
CA LYS A 10 20.51 13.67 4.45
C LYS A 10 19.27 13.02 3.84
N TYR A 11 19.45 11.88 3.20
CA TYR A 11 18.37 11.05 2.68
C TYR A 11 18.73 9.57 2.81
N GLU A 12 17.72 8.73 2.91
CA GLU A 12 17.83 7.28 2.91
C GLU A 12 16.98 6.71 1.76
N VAL A 13 17.51 5.72 1.07
CA VAL A 13 16.79 5.02 -0.01
C VAL A 13 16.46 3.61 0.46
N LEU A 14 15.18 3.28 0.44
CA LEU A 14 14.69 1.93 0.69
C LEU A 14 14.07 1.38 -0.59
N THR A 15 14.53 0.22 -1.02
CA THR A 15 13.95 -0.49 -2.17
C THR A 15 12.93 -1.51 -1.69
N VAL A 16 11.67 -1.33 -2.05
CA VAL A 16 10.60 -2.28 -1.70
C VAL A 16 10.74 -3.54 -2.54
N ILE A 17 10.82 -4.69 -1.88
CA ILE A 17 10.98 -6.00 -2.49
C ILE A 17 9.65 -6.76 -2.57
N ALA A 18 8.91 -6.79 -1.47
CA ALA A 18 7.64 -7.51 -1.38
C ALA A 18 6.75 -6.94 -0.27
N PRO A 19 5.43 -6.99 -0.42
CA PRO A 19 4.52 -6.68 0.69
C PRO A 19 4.50 -7.83 1.70
N TYR A 20 4.49 -7.49 2.99
CA TYR A 20 4.09 -8.38 4.08
C TYR A 20 2.58 -8.35 4.26
N CYS A 21 2.00 -7.15 4.28
CA CYS A 21 0.57 -6.96 4.26
C CYS A 21 0.21 -5.67 3.52
N ASN A 22 -1.01 -5.64 2.99
CA ASN A 22 -1.60 -4.49 2.35
C ASN A 22 -3.09 -4.51 2.70
N LEU A 23 -3.45 -3.83 3.76
CA LEU A 23 -4.82 -3.74 4.26
C LEU A 23 -5.42 -2.43 3.78
N ILE A 24 -6.69 -2.48 3.39
CA ILE A 24 -7.46 -1.28 3.02
C ILE A 24 -7.75 -0.45 4.27
N PHE A 25 -7.97 -1.15 5.39
CA PHE A 25 -8.25 -0.59 6.70
C PHE A 25 -7.43 -1.32 7.77
N PRO A 26 -7.03 -0.64 8.84
CA PRO A 26 -6.51 -1.31 10.03
C PRO A 26 -7.57 -2.30 10.55
N GLN A 27 -7.15 -3.43 11.09
CA GLN A 27 -8.08 -4.43 11.64
C GLN A 27 -8.88 -3.90 12.84
N SER A 28 -8.40 -2.84 13.48
CA SER A 28 -9.16 -2.11 14.50
C SER A 28 -10.46 -1.47 13.99
N PHE A 29 -10.60 -1.25 12.68
CA PHE A 29 -11.80 -0.65 12.08
C PHE A 29 -12.78 -1.72 11.58
N VAL A 30 -12.26 -2.72 10.89
CA VAL A 30 -13.07 -3.77 10.25
C VAL A 30 -12.26 -5.07 10.23
N GLN A 31 -12.88 -6.18 10.62
CA GLN A 31 -12.28 -7.49 10.38
C GLN A 31 -12.25 -7.76 8.88
N THR A 32 -11.09 -7.59 8.28
CA THR A 32 -10.90 -7.86 6.85
C THR A 32 -10.62 -9.35 6.63
N HIS A 33 -11.42 -9.99 5.78
CA HIS A 33 -11.11 -11.33 5.32
C HIS A 33 -9.92 -11.29 4.34
N LYS A 34 -8.97 -12.24 4.51
CA LYS A 34 -7.87 -12.41 3.55
C LYS A 34 -8.45 -12.70 2.17
N GLU A 35 -8.37 -11.75 1.26
CA GLU A 35 -8.59 -12.07 -0.15
C GLU A 35 -7.41 -12.91 -0.65
N ALA A 36 -7.73 -14.07 -1.23
CA ALA A 36 -6.73 -14.92 -1.85
C ALA A 36 -6.04 -14.13 -2.98
N GLN A 37 -4.72 -13.99 -2.89
CA GLN A 37 -3.94 -13.35 -3.96
C GLN A 37 -4.15 -14.13 -5.25
N LYS A 38 -4.86 -13.53 -6.20
CA LYS A 38 -5.01 -14.10 -7.54
C LYS A 38 -3.63 -14.19 -8.19
N LYS A 39 -3.32 -15.34 -8.81
CA LYS A 39 -2.05 -15.56 -9.51
C LYS A 39 -1.85 -14.44 -10.53
N LYS A 40 -0.69 -13.78 -10.48
CA LYS A 40 -0.27 -12.78 -11.47
C LYS A 40 -0.23 -13.45 -12.85
N ARG A 41 -1.11 -13.05 -13.75
CA ARG A 41 -1.09 -13.44 -15.17
C ARG A 41 -0.62 -12.23 -15.99
N VAL A 42 0.22 -12.47 -16.97
CA VAL A 42 0.50 -11.46 -17.99
C VAL A 42 -0.77 -11.34 -18.84
N VAL A 43 -1.36 -10.18 -18.86
CA VAL A 43 -2.63 -9.90 -19.56
C VAL A 43 -2.36 -8.83 -20.60
N SER A 44 -2.84 -9.05 -21.81
CA SER A 44 -2.80 -8.02 -22.85
C SER A 44 -3.84 -6.93 -22.54
N TYR A 45 -3.44 -5.69 -22.68
CA TYR A 45 -4.27 -4.49 -22.56
C TYR A 45 -3.96 -3.52 -23.72
N ASP A 46 -4.88 -2.63 -24.01
CA ASP A 46 -4.74 -1.63 -25.06
C ASP A 46 -4.83 -0.19 -24.49
N THR A 47 -4.65 0.81 -25.35
CA THR A 47 -4.72 2.22 -24.96
C THR A 47 -6.08 2.63 -24.40
N LYS A 48 -7.18 1.96 -24.81
CA LYS A 48 -8.52 2.20 -24.28
C LYS A 48 -8.64 1.67 -22.86
N ASP A 49 -8.05 0.50 -22.57
CA ASP A 49 -7.99 -0.05 -21.20
C ASP A 49 -7.21 0.87 -20.28
N VAL A 50 -6.07 1.42 -20.76
CA VAL A 50 -5.26 2.41 -20.02
C VAL A 50 -6.08 3.66 -19.70
N ALA A 51 -6.82 4.22 -20.67
CA ALA A 51 -7.64 5.40 -20.45
C ALA A 51 -8.82 5.15 -19.49
N ILE A 52 -9.43 3.97 -19.53
CA ILE A 52 -10.45 3.54 -18.57
C ILE A 52 -9.87 3.44 -17.17
N LEU A 53 -8.69 2.83 -17.03
CA LEU A 53 -8.00 2.70 -15.73
C LEU A 53 -7.62 4.06 -15.14
N ASP A 54 -7.11 4.98 -15.94
CA ASP A 54 -6.79 6.35 -15.50
C ASP A 54 -8.04 7.07 -15.00
N SER A 55 -9.15 6.97 -15.73
CA SER A 55 -10.42 7.56 -15.32
C SER A 55 -10.94 6.99 -13.99
N LEU A 56 -10.89 5.67 -13.81
CA LEU A 56 -11.33 4.98 -12.59
C LEU A 56 -10.39 5.21 -11.40
N ALA A 57 -9.09 5.39 -11.65
CA ALA A 57 -8.13 5.70 -10.60
C ALA A 57 -8.30 7.10 -10.02
N ASN A 58 -8.83 8.03 -10.81
CA ASN A 58 -9.13 9.40 -10.36
C ASN A 58 -10.54 9.51 -9.74
N ASP A 59 -11.51 8.74 -10.26
CA ASP A 59 -12.89 8.71 -9.75
C ASP A 59 -13.47 7.29 -9.90
N ALA A 60 -13.38 6.51 -8.85
CA ALA A 60 -13.81 5.11 -8.81
C ALA A 60 -15.32 4.92 -8.96
N ILE A 61 -16.11 5.97 -8.71
CA ILE A 61 -17.58 5.95 -8.81
C ILE A 61 -18.12 6.61 -10.10
N LYS A 62 -17.21 7.08 -10.98
CA LYS A 62 -17.58 7.71 -12.24
C LYS A 62 -18.46 6.76 -13.07
N PRO A 63 -19.63 7.21 -13.55
CA PRO A 63 -20.53 6.38 -14.34
C PRO A 63 -19.86 5.90 -15.64
N TYR A 64 -20.04 4.64 -16.00
CA TYR A 64 -19.41 4.05 -17.19
C TYR A 64 -19.84 4.72 -18.50
N TYR A 65 -21.04 5.28 -18.60
CA TYR A 65 -21.44 6.07 -19.76
C TYR A 65 -20.60 7.35 -19.92
N SER A 66 -20.20 7.98 -18.80
CA SER A 66 -19.32 9.14 -18.84
C SER A 66 -17.91 8.76 -19.29
N ILE A 67 -17.35 7.66 -18.75
CA ILE A 67 -16.06 7.12 -19.20
C ILE A 67 -16.13 6.76 -20.68
N ALA A 68 -17.23 6.16 -21.14
CA ALA A 68 -17.42 5.77 -22.53
C ALA A 68 -17.33 6.97 -23.49
N ASN A 69 -17.92 8.11 -23.13
CA ASN A 69 -17.83 9.35 -23.91
C ASN A 69 -16.38 9.84 -23.99
N ASP A 70 -15.65 9.81 -22.87
CA ASP A 70 -14.25 10.30 -22.82
C ASP A 70 -13.31 9.44 -23.67
N VAL A 71 -13.53 8.11 -23.71
CA VAL A 71 -12.64 7.16 -24.40
C VAL A 71 -13.12 6.78 -25.82
N GLY A 72 -14.29 7.31 -26.26
CA GLY A 72 -14.87 7.00 -27.55
C GLY A 72 -15.31 5.53 -27.70
N LEU A 73 -16.06 5.03 -26.72
CA LEU A 73 -16.62 3.68 -26.67
C LEU A 73 -18.13 3.72 -26.30
N SER A 74 -18.84 2.60 -26.41
CA SER A 74 -20.16 2.45 -25.79
C SER A 74 -20.03 2.12 -24.30
N ALA A 75 -21.07 2.43 -23.50
CA ALA A 75 -21.12 2.08 -22.08
C ALA A 75 -21.00 0.57 -21.83
N ASP A 76 -21.59 -0.24 -22.70
CA ASP A 76 -21.48 -1.71 -22.64
C ASP A 76 -20.07 -2.18 -22.91
N ALA A 77 -19.36 -1.56 -23.85
CA ALA A 77 -17.95 -1.87 -24.13
C ALA A 77 -17.06 -1.55 -22.93
N VAL A 78 -17.26 -0.40 -22.25
CA VAL A 78 -16.56 -0.05 -21.01
C VAL A 78 -16.87 -1.07 -19.91
N THR A 79 -18.14 -1.41 -19.70
CA THR A 79 -18.58 -2.41 -18.72
C THR A 79 -17.90 -3.76 -18.94
N HIS A 80 -17.87 -4.23 -20.20
CA HIS A 80 -17.22 -5.48 -20.55
C HIS A 80 -15.70 -5.45 -20.27
N ARG A 81 -15.02 -4.36 -20.65
CA ARG A 81 -13.58 -4.18 -20.42
C ARG A 81 -13.24 -4.14 -18.92
N VAL A 82 -13.99 -3.37 -18.12
CA VAL A 82 -13.78 -3.31 -16.66
C VAL A 82 -13.99 -4.68 -16.02
N ARG A 83 -15.02 -5.42 -16.42
CA ARG A 83 -15.26 -6.78 -15.95
C ARG A 83 -14.08 -7.70 -16.29
N LYS A 84 -13.60 -7.69 -17.54
CA LYS A 84 -12.44 -8.47 -17.98
C LYS A 84 -11.17 -8.09 -17.21
N MET A 85 -10.93 -6.81 -16.95
CA MET A 85 -9.80 -6.34 -16.13
C MET A 85 -9.90 -6.84 -14.69
N LYS A 86 -11.10 -6.89 -14.09
CA LYS A 86 -11.33 -7.49 -12.75
C LYS A 86 -11.08 -9.01 -12.75
N GLU A 87 -11.61 -9.73 -13.71
CA GLU A 87 -11.41 -11.18 -13.85
C GLU A 87 -9.94 -11.56 -14.01
N ASN A 88 -9.19 -10.73 -14.73
CA ASN A 88 -7.76 -10.91 -14.96
C ASN A 88 -6.88 -10.36 -13.84
N GLY A 89 -7.45 -9.70 -12.82
CA GLY A 89 -6.71 -9.16 -11.67
C GLY A 89 -5.91 -7.89 -11.97
N ILE A 90 -6.18 -7.18 -13.08
CA ILE A 90 -5.64 -5.84 -13.35
C ILE A 90 -6.30 -4.83 -12.40
N VAL A 91 -7.63 -4.83 -12.32
CA VAL A 91 -8.38 -4.13 -11.29
C VAL A 91 -8.64 -5.11 -10.15
N THR A 92 -8.03 -4.87 -9.01
CA THR A 92 -8.20 -5.73 -7.83
C THR A 92 -9.40 -5.31 -7.00
N ASN A 93 -9.45 -4.03 -6.61
CA ASN A 93 -10.50 -3.46 -5.76
C ASN A 93 -10.77 -2.00 -6.09
N PHE A 94 -11.94 -1.51 -5.67
CA PHE A 94 -12.24 -0.10 -5.52
C PHE A 94 -12.26 0.18 -4.02
N VAL A 95 -11.43 1.13 -3.58
CA VAL A 95 -11.23 1.41 -2.16
C VAL A 95 -11.43 2.89 -1.87
N PRO A 96 -12.02 3.25 -0.73
CA PRO A 96 -12.10 4.64 -0.31
C PRO A 96 -10.73 5.15 0.13
N ILE A 97 -10.46 6.43 -0.12
CA ILE A 97 -9.37 7.17 0.51
C ILE A 97 -9.93 7.78 1.79
N ILE A 98 -9.32 7.48 2.93
CA ILE A 98 -9.80 7.88 4.24
C ILE A 98 -8.95 8.99 4.81
N ASN A 99 -9.62 10.05 5.26
CA ASN A 99 -8.98 11.07 6.10
C ASN A 99 -8.89 10.57 7.55
N TYR A 100 -7.82 9.85 7.88
CA TYR A 100 -7.58 9.30 9.21
C TYR A 100 -7.47 10.38 10.28
N THR A 101 -6.89 11.53 9.95
CA THR A 101 -6.79 12.67 10.86
C THR A 101 -8.16 13.19 11.27
N GLY A 102 -9.12 13.23 10.33
CA GLY A 102 -10.51 13.58 10.62
C GLY A 102 -11.22 12.60 11.56
N LEU A 103 -10.68 11.38 11.70
CA LEU A 103 -11.15 10.34 12.63
C LEU A 103 -10.31 10.30 13.92
N SER A 104 -9.46 11.29 14.17
CA SER A 104 -8.53 11.36 15.32
C SER A 104 -7.50 10.24 15.36
N TYR A 105 -7.09 9.73 14.18
CA TYR A 105 -5.97 8.82 14.04
C TYR A 105 -4.79 9.51 13.38
N SER A 106 -3.60 9.04 13.68
CA SER A 106 -2.34 9.44 13.05
C SER A 106 -1.68 8.26 12.37
N ILE A 107 -0.99 8.53 11.27
CA ILE A 107 -0.20 7.53 10.57
C ILE A 107 1.25 7.65 11.02
N TYR A 108 1.82 6.55 11.47
CA TYR A 108 3.23 6.43 11.79
C TYR A 108 3.90 5.45 10.85
N ALA A 109 5.13 5.74 10.44
CA ALA A 109 6.01 4.79 9.78
C ALA A 109 7.00 4.26 10.81
N LEU A 110 6.95 2.96 11.09
CA LEU A 110 7.92 2.24 11.90
C LEU A 110 8.89 1.53 10.96
N LEU A 111 10.14 1.97 10.95
CA LEU A 111 11.23 1.40 10.18
C LEU A 111 12.03 0.46 11.09
N LEU A 112 12.25 -0.76 10.66
CA LEU A 112 12.92 -1.79 11.44
C LEU A 112 14.09 -2.40 10.68
N ARG A 113 15.17 -2.62 11.40
CA ARG A 113 16.28 -3.46 10.96
C ARG A 113 16.26 -4.76 11.77
N PHE A 114 16.21 -5.86 11.05
CA PHE A 114 16.31 -7.19 11.66
C PHE A 114 17.67 -7.82 11.37
N THR A 115 18.15 -8.64 12.29
CA THR A 115 19.28 -9.55 12.09
C THR A 115 18.80 -10.98 12.18
N GLY A 116 19.24 -11.83 11.24
CA GLY A 116 18.98 -13.28 11.32
C GLY A 116 17.53 -13.71 11.05
N LEU A 117 16.79 -12.95 10.24
CA LEU A 117 15.47 -13.39 9.76
C LEU A 117 15.62 -14.47 8.68
N ASP A 118 15.50 -15.72 9.07
CA ASP A 118 15.30 -16.85 8.16
C ASP A 118 13.88 -16.87 7.56
N LYS A 119 13.61 -17.87 6.71
CA LYS A 119 12.31 -17.99 6.03
C LYS A 119 11.14 -18.21 7.00
N GLU A 120 11.36 -18.98 8.06
CA GLU A 120 10.32 -19.27 9.06
C GLU A 120 9.96 -18.02 9.86
N LYS A 121 10.97 -17.29 10.36
CA LYS A 121 10.78 -16.02 11.05
C LYS A 121 10.11 -14.96 10.16
N LYS A 122 10.42 -14.93 8.85
CA LYS A 122 9.72 -14.05 7.90
C LYS A 122 8.24 -14.38 7.76
N ASN A 123 7.87 -15.66 7.74
CA ASN A 123 6.47 -16.07 7.71
C ASN A 123 5.75 -15.66 9.01
N THR A 124 6.36 -15.90 10.16
CA THR A 124 5.84 -15.47 11.46
C THR A 124 5.67 -13.94 11.52
N LEU A 125 6.65 -13.18 11.05
CA LEU A 125 6.56 -11.73 10.96
C LEU A 125 5.38 -11.29 10.08
N GLN A 126 5.20 -11.92 8.94
CA GLN A 126 4.08 -11.63 8.04
C GLN A 126 2.73 -11.91 8.71
N GLU A 127 2.59 -13.02 9.42
CA GLU A 127 1.37 -13.36 10.15
C GLU A 127 1.07 -12.36 11.27
N LEU A 128 2.09 -11.98 12.05
CA LEU A 128 1.96 -10.98 13.09
C LEU A 128 1.50 -9.63 12.53
N LEU A 129 2.12 -9.15 11.44
CA LEU A 129 1.75 -7.90 10.81
C LEU A 129 0.35 -7.93 10.17
N GLN A 130 -0.06 -9.09 9.65
CA GLN A 130 -1.40 -9.26 9.09
C GLN A 130 -2.50 -9.32 10.15
N THR A 131 -2.17 -9.66 11.39
CA THR A 131 -3.11 -9.78 12.51
C THR A 131 -3.03 -8.61 13.50
N ASP A 132 -2.00 -7.78 13.40
CA ASP A 132 -1.86 -6.59 14.24
C ASP A 132 -2.96 -5.57 13.92
N LYS A 133 -3.65 -5.12 14.98
CA LYS A 133 -4.85 -4.26 14.87
C LYS A 133 -4.54 -2.87 14.30
N ASN A 134 -3.31 -2.40 14.41
CA ASN A 134 -2.87 -1.07 14.05
C ASN A 134 -2.18 -1.02 12.69
N THR A 135 -1.70 -2.15 12.19
CA THR A 135 -0.98 -2.23 10.92
C THR A 135 -1.93 -1.95 9.75
N LEU A 136 -1.57 -0.96 8.95
CA LEU A 136 -2.25 -0.60 7.71
C LEU A 136 -1.52 -1.21 6.50
N TRP A 137 -0.21 -1.07 6.47
CA TRP A 137 0.62 -1.55 5.37
C TRP A 137 2.01 -1.90 5.88
N ALA A 138 2.60 -2.96 5.34
CA ALA A 138 3.96 -3.34 5.68
C ALA A 138 4.67 -3.98 4.50
N VAL A 139 5.94 -3.66 4.33
CA VAL A 139 6.78 -4.15 3.25
C VAL A 139 8.14 -4.61 3.72
N HIS A 140 8.67 -5.61 3.01
CA HIS A 140 10.07 -5.97 3.04
C HIS A 140 10.86 -5.04 2.12
N CYS A 141 11.94 -4.48 2.64
CA CYS A 141 12.81 -3.54 1.93
C CYS A 141 14.25 -4.05 1.88
N ILE A 142 15.03 -3.42 1.00
CA ILE A 142 16.50 -3.46 1.02
C ILE A 142 16.99 -2.01 1.21
N GLY A 143 17.93 -1.81 2.13
CA GLY A 143 18.52 -0.52 2.45
C GLY A 143 18.99 -0.48 3.91
N LYS A 144 18.89 0.68 4.55
CA LYS A 144 19.21 0.83 5.97
C LYS A 144 18.28 -0.01 6.85
N TYR A 145 17.02 -0.12 6.48
CA TYR A 145 15.99 -0.91 7.17
C TYR A 145 15.47 -2.02 6.27
N ASP A 146 15.10 -3.15 6.87
CA ASP A 146 14.59 -4.35 6.16
C ASP A 146 13.08 -4.37 6.08
N THR A 147 12.41 -3.66 6.99
CA THR A 147 10.96 -3.65 7.11
C THR A 147 10.46 -2.24 7.38
N GLN A 148 9.45 -1.85 6.63
CA GLN A 148 8.71 -0.61 6.85
C GLN A 148 7.25 -0.97 7.11
N ILE A 149 6.71 -0.44 8.22
CA ILE A 149 5.34 -0.68 8.67
C ILE A 149 4.63 0.67 8.81
N TYR A 150 3.49 0.84 8.18
CA TYR A 150 2.60 1.96 8.44
C TYR A 150 1.53 1.54 9.43
N LEU A 151 1.47 2.27 10.53
CA LEU A 151 0.54 2.09 11.63
C LEU A 151 -0.48 3.22 11.64
N CYS A 152 -1.75 2.88 11.79
CA CYS A 152 -2.85 3.82 11.97
C CYS A 152 -3.31 3.73 13.44
N VAL A 153 -2.96 4.73 14.23
CA VAL A 153 -3.08 4.70 15.69
C VAL A 153 -3.64 6.02 16.24
N LYS A 154 -4.19 5.98 17.44
CA LYS A 154 -4.69 7.18 18.15
C LYS A 154 -3.60 7.93 18.89
N ASN A 155 -2.57 7.23 19.34
CA ASN A 155 -1.48 7.80 20.13
C ASN A 155 -0.17 7.02 19.92
N THR A 156 0.92 7.60 20.39
CA THR A 156 2.27 7.01 20.26
C THR A 156 2.44 5.72 21.09
N GLU A 157 1.66 5.56 22.16
CA GLU A 157 1.72 4.36 23.01
C GLU A 157 1.35 3.11 22.22
N GLU A 158 0.34 3.17 21.35
CA GLU A 158 -0.04 2.07 20.46
C GLU A 158 1.07 1.71 19.44
N VAL A 159 1.92 2.67 19.03
CA VAL A 159 3.11 2.39 18.22
C VAL A 159 4.11 1.57 19.02
N HIS A 160 4.37 1.97 20.27
CA HIS A 160 5.27 1.25 21.15
C HIS A 160 4.74 -0.17 21.50
N ASP A 161 3.43 -0.33 21.61
CA ASP A 161 2.82 -1.64 21.82
C ASP A 161 3.12 -2.60 20.66
N THR A 162 2.94 -2.12 19.42
CA THR A 162 3.29 -2.91 18.22
C THR A 162 4.79 -3.24 18.20
N LEU A 163 5.67 -2.27 18.47
CA LEU A 163 7.11 -2.51 18.54
C LEU A 163 7.49 -3.54 19.64
N ASN A 164 6.90 -3.41 20.84
CA ASN A 164 7.14 -4.32 21.95
C ASN A 164 6.62 -5.72 21.64
N ASN A 165 5.49 -5.84 20.94
CA ASN A 165 4.97 -7.13 20.50
C ASN A 165 5.94 -7.80 19.51
N LEU A 166 6.48 -7.07 18.54
CA LEU A 166 7.48 -7.59 17.62
C LEU A 166 8.75 -8.03 18.35
N ARG A 167 9.25 -7.25 19.31
CA ARG A 167 10.42 -7.61 20.12
C ARG A 167 10.23 -8.86 20.97
N ARG A 168 9.02 -9.10 21.48
CA ARG A 168 8.72 -10.34 22.23
C ARG A 168 8.78 -11.58 21.34
N HIS A 169 8.34 -11.48 20.08
CA HIS A 169 8.38 -12.60 19.13
C HIS A 169 9.76 -12.80 18.50
N PHE A 170 10.54 -11.70 18.40
CA PHE A 170 11.88 -11.71 17.79
C PHE A 170 12.90 -11.09 18.75
N PRO A 171 13.14 -11.72 19.94
CA PRO A 171 14.12 -11.23 20.88
C PRO A 171 15.49 -11.18 20.17
N GLU A 172 16.23 -10.09 20.38
CA GLU A 172 17.54 -9.82 19.77
C GLU A 172 17.58 -9.68 18.24
N ALA A 173 16.50 -9.96 17.52
CA ALA A 173 16.47 -9.81 16.08
C ALA A 173 16.25 -8.35 15.63
N VAL A 174 15.52 -7.55 16.39
CA VAL A 174 15.34 -6.12 16.11
C VAL A 174 16.58 -5.36 16.56
N SER A 175 17.48 -5.06 15.63
CA SER A 175 18.78 -4.45 15.91
C SER A 175 18.76 -2.91 15.89
N ASP A 176 17.84 -2.32 15.12
CA ASP A 176 17.66 -0.86 15.02
C ASP A 176 16.22 -0.54 14.61
N TYR A 177 15.74 0.64 14.98
CA TYR A 177 14.42 1.12 14.55
C TYR A 177 14.35 2.64 14.52
N GLU A 178 13.42 3.15 13.72
CA GLU A 178 13.07 4.56 13.65
C GLU A 178 11.56 4.72 13.57
N ILE A 179 11.02 5.71 14.28
CA ILE A 179 9.59 6.03 14.26
C ILE A 179 9.43 7.41 13.65
N LEU A 180 8.67 7.49 12.55
CA LEU A 180 8.33 8.73 11.85
C LEU A 180 6.83 8.96 11.91
N ILE A 181 6.41 10.20 12.09
CA ILE A 181 5.00 10.59 11.96
C ILE A 181 4.75 11.13 10.55
N ALA A 182 3.75 10.58 9.85
CA ALA A 182 3.26 11.12 8.60
C ALA A 182 2.19 12.17 8.90
N LYS A 183 2.53 13.45 8.69
CA LYS A 183 1.61 14.57 8.95
C LYS A 183 0.71 14.87 7.76
N GLU A 184 1.23 14.78 6.56
CA GLU A 184 0.54 15.15 5.33
C GLU A 184 1.04 14.28 4.17
N GLU A 185 0.11 13.86 3.33
CA GLU A 185 0.39 13.14 2.10
C GLU A 185 0.18 14.10 0.92
N HIS A 186 1.27 14.58 0.33
CA HIS A 186 1.21 15.55 -0.75
C HIS A 186 0.75 14.97 -2.09
N LYS A 187 0.95 13.67 -2.29
CA LYS A 187 0.56 12.99 -3.52
C LYS A 187 0.35 11.50 -3.30
N TYR A 188 -0.83 11.05 -3.65
CA TYR A 188 -1.17 9.65 -3.75
C TYR A 188 -1.81 9.36 -5.11
N THR A 189 -1.35 8.34 -5.82
CA THR A 189 -1.94 7.91 -7.07
C THR A 189 -1.85 6.40 -7.24
N TYR A 190 -2.97 5.79 -7.57
CA TYR A 190 -3.05 4.36 -7.88
C TYR A 190 -2.63 4.04 -9.31
N PHE A 191 -2.62 5.04 -10.20
CA PHE A 191 -2.27 4.86 -11.60
C PHE A 191 -1.21 5.88 -12.02
N PRO A 192 0.05 5.46 -12.24
CA PRO A 192 1.13 6.37 -12.62
C PRO A 192 0.89 6.97 -14.00
N LYS A 193 1.07 8.28 -14.14
CA LYS A 193 0.90 8.99 -15.44
C LYS A 193 1.80 8.46 -16.55
N THR A 194 2.94 7.86 -16.21
CA THR A 194 3.85 7.25 -17.19
C THR A 194 3.25 6.05 -17.93
N ILE A 195 2.22 5.41 -17.39
CA ILE A 195 1.49 4.32 -18.06
C ILE A 195 0.48 4.90 -19.08
N SER A 196 -0.08 6.09 -18.82
CA SER A 196 -1.02 6.75 -19.73
C SER A 196 -0.37 7.33 -20.99
N THR A 197 0.97 7.38 -21.05
CA THR A 197 1.74 7.88 -22.20
C THR A 197 2.31 6.77 -23.09
N LEU A 198 2.02 5.51 -22.80
CA LEU A 198 2.31 4.34 -23.65
C LEU A 198 1.17 4.07 -24.63
#